data_f6a9b7db7153247e0dff213d12b05573
#
_entry.id   f6a9b7db7153247e0dff213d12b05573
#
_cell.length_a   1.000
_cell.length_b   1.000
_cell.length_c   1.000
_cell.angle_alpha   90.00
_cell.angle_beta   90.00
_cell.angle_gamma   90.00
#
_symmetry.space_group_name_H-M   'P 1'
#
loop_
_entity.id
_entity.type
_entity.pdbx_description
1 polymer ?
#
loop_
_entity_poly.entity_id
_entity_poly.type
_entity_poly.pdbx_seq_one_letter_code
_entity_poly.pdbx_strand_id
1 'polypeptide(L)'
;MCLLLCLLLVGITGCKTTKRAVGVNAEENAYLSSKVQVTIPHGEAVYSVNGTMKLKQGEIVQVLFLMPILRSEVARIEVTPENILLVDRINHRYVRTTKEELKDRLPRRWTYNRLEDLIYEASKPDGKKSISGEEFGLAKLQKAKVELSDFTTGENNVKPTTLSSRYEQVTLDELLQFLLSL
;
A
#
# COMPACT_ATOMS: atom_id res chain seq x y z
N MET A 1 -55.27 14.00 -35.72
CA MET A 1 -54.99 12.75 -34.99
C MET A 1 -53.61 12.17 -35.33
N CYS A 2 -52.72 12.98 -35.92
CA CYS A 2 -51.30 12.59 -36.20
C CYS A 2 -50.25 13.28 -35.30
N LEU A 3 -50.67 14.23 -34.47
CA LEU A 3 -49.73 15.01 -33.62
C LEU A 3 -49.50 14.39 -32.25
N LEU A 4 -50.29 13.39 -31.87
CA LEU A 4 -50.22 12.74 -30.54
C LEU A 4 -49.32 11.49 -30.52
N LEU A 5 -48.89 11.01 -31.71
CA LEU A 5 -48.05 9.79 -31.85
C LEU A 5 -46.54 10.08 -31.84
N CYS A 6 -46.12 11.35 -31.96
CA CYS A 6 -44.70 11.74 -31.92
C CYS A 6 -44.12 12.00 -30.55
N LEU A 7 -44.94 12.01 -29.48
CA LEU A 7 -44.48 12.35 -28.12
C LEU A 7 -44.10 11.15 -27.24
N LEU A 8 -44.12 9.93 -27.78
CA LEU A 8 -43.88 8.69 -27.02
C LEU A 8 -42.52 8.00 -27.32
N LEU A 9 -41.65 8.64 -28.09
CA LEU A 9 -40.37 8.06 -28.50
C LEU A 9 -39.13 8.71 -27.86
N VAL A 10 -39.28 9.54 -26.82
CA VAL A 10 -38.14 10.17 -26.11
C VAL A 10 -38.12 9.63 -24.70
N GLY A 11 -37.54 8.47 -24.50
CA GLY A 11 -37.45 7.96 -23.12
C GLY A 11 -36.76 6.66 -22.91
N ILE A 12 -35.68 6.35 -23.58
CA ILE A 12 -34.70 5.33 -23.08
C ILE A 12 -33.30 5.63 -23.57
N THR A 13 -32.71 6.76 -23.12
CA THR A 13 -31.26 6.88 -23.07
C THR A 13 -30.81 6.32 -21.74
N GLY A 14 -30.84 5.02 -21.59
CA GLY A 14 -30.19 4.33 -20.50
C GLY A 14 -28.69 4.61 -20.57
N CYS A 15 -28.15 5.37 -19.64
CA CYS A 15 -26.71 5.44 -19.41
C CYS A 15 -26.21 4.03 -19.10
N LYS A 16 -25.77 3.31 -20.12
CA LYS A 16 -24.90 2.17 -19.96
C LYS A 16 -23.59 2.70 -19.38
N THR A 17 -23.43 2.57 -18.06
CA THR A 17 -22.12 2.66 -17.43
C THR A 17 -21.32 1.47 -17.95
N THR A 18 -20.68 1.66 -19.08
CA THR A 18 -19.74 0.71 -19.63
C THR A 18 -18.59 0.68 -18.64
N LYS A 19 -18.53 -0.34 -17.78
CA LYS A 19 -17.28 -0.72 -17.12
C LYS A 19 -16.31 -1.00 -18.26
N ARG A 20 -15.49 -0.01 -18.59
CA ARG A 20 -14.39 -0.17 -19.52
C ARG A 20 -13.54 -1.30 -18.96
N ALA A 21 -13.51 -2.43 -19.64
CA ALA A 21 -12.43 -3.38 -19.50
C ALA A 21 -11.17 -2.60 -19.90
N VAL A 22 -10.36 -2.23 -18.92
CA VAL A 22 -9.13 -1.47 -19.12
C VAL A 22 -8.20 -2.39 -19.89
N GLY A 23 -8.10 -2.15 -21.20
CA GLY A 23 -6.98 -2.62 -21.99
C GLY A 23 -5.75 -1.91 -21.43
N VAL A 24 -4.85 -2.69 -20.87
CA VAL A 24 -3.71 -2.27 -20.11
C VAL A 24 -2.72 -1.60 -21.05
N ASN A 25 -2.71 -0.27 -21.13
CA ASN A 25 -1.61 0.49 -21.70
C ASN A 25 -0.43 0.45 -20.73
N ALA A 26 0.76 0.14 -21.21
CA ALA A 26 1.96 -0.01 -20.37
C ALA A 26 2.28 1.23 -19.49
N GLU A 27 1.91 2.43 -19.93
CA GLU A 27 2.06 3.66 -19.17
C GLU A 27 1.02 3.83 -18.04
N GLU A 28 -0.19 3.32 -18.21
CA GLU A 28 -1.26 3.39 -17.20
C GLU A 28 -0.98 2.47 -16.00
N ASN A 29 -0.18 1.43 -16.19
CA ASN A 29 0.22 0.48 -15.13
C ASN A 29 1.46 0.92 -14.36
N ALA A 30 2.15 1.98 -14.79
CA ALA A 30 3.31 2.49 -14.08
C ALA A 30 2.98 2.94 -12.64
N TYR A 31 1.70 3.24 -12.37
CA TYR A 31 1.22 3.68 -11.06
C TYR A 31 0.07 2.83 -10.57
N LEU A 32 0.14 2.44 -9.31
CA LEU A 32 -0.91 1.69 -8.63
C LEU A 32 -1.11 2.25 -7.23
N SER A 33 -2.36 2.37 -6.80
CA SER A 33 -2.67 2.68 -5.40
C SER A 33 -3.79 1.79 -4.87
N SER A 34 -3.81 1.57 -3.56
CA SER A 34 -4.84 0.80 -2.89
C SER A 34 -5.02 1.27 -1.44
N LYS A 35 -6.14 0.90 -0.84
CA LYS A 35 -6.24 0.86 0.61
C LYS A 35 -5.43 -0.32 1.14
N VAL A 36 -4.86 -0.16 2.32
CA VAL A 36 -4.13 -1.21 3.03
C VAL A 36 -4.65 -1.32 4.45
N GLN A 37 -4.84 -2.54 4.92
CA GLN A 37 -5.07 -2.85 6.32
C GLN A 37 -4.00 -3.84 6.78
N VAL A 38 -3.27 -3.48 7.82
CA VAL A 38 -2.29 -4.38 8.46
C VAL A 38 -2.88 -4.86 9.77
N THR A 39 -2.94 -6.17 9.94
CA THR A 39 -3.43 -6.83 11.15
C THR A 39 -2.29 -7.62 11.78
N ILE A 40 -1.99 -7.32 13.04
CA ILE A 40 -0.89 -7.95 13.80
C ILE A 40 -1.47 -8.56 15.08
N PRO A 41 -1.54 -9.89 15.19
CA PRO A 41 -1.87 -10.56 16.45
C PRO A 41 -0.71 -10.43 17.43
N HIS A 42 -1.01 -10.01 18.65
CA HIS A 42 -0.03 -9.91 19.74
C HIS A 42 -0.66 -10.44 21.05
N GLY A 43 -0.23 -11.61 21.49
CA GLY A 43 -0.88 -12.31 22.61
C GLY A 43 -2.35 -12.63 22.29
N GLU A 44 -3.27 -12.20 23.16
CA GLU A 44 -4.72 -12.31 22.95
C GLU A 44 -5.32 -11.13 22.20
N ALA A 45 -4.55 -10.06 22.00
CA ALA A 45 -5.00 -8.86 21.30
C ALA A 45 -4.71 -8.94 19.79
N VAL A 46 -5.53 -8.21 19.01
CA VAL A 46 -5.33 -8.05 17.58
C VAL A 46 -5.28 -6.55 17.28
N TYR A 47 -4.15 -6.10 16.81
CA TYR A 47 -3.96 -4.70 16.38
C TYR A 47 -4.22 -4.59 14.89
N SER A 48 -5.03 -3.62 14.49
CA SER A 48 -5.33 -3.36 13.09
C SER A 48 -5.10 -1.89 12.75
N VAL A 49 -4.30 -1.63 11.72
CA VAL A 49 -3.97 -0.29 11.27
C VAL A 49 -4.33 -0.14 9.81
N ASN A 50 -5.06 0.92 9.50
CA ASN A 50 -5.46 1.25 8.12
C ASN A 50 -4.49 2.25 7.50
N GLY A 51 -4.37 2.18 6.19
CA GLY A 51 -3.50 3.07 5.44
C GLY A 51 -3.82 3.11 3.96
N THR A 52 -2.89 3.68 3.23
CA THR A 52 -2.91 3.75 1.76
C THR A 52 -1.57 3.29 1.23
N MET A 53 -1.58 2.43 0.23
CA MET A 53 -0.39 2.04 -0.53
C MET A 53 -0.36 2.82 -1.84
N LYS A 54 0.81 3.25 -2.24
CA LYS A 54 1.11 3.84 -3.55
C LYS A 54 2.36 3.18 -4.11
N LEU A 55 2.31 2.86 -5.39
CA LEU A 55 3.41 2.23 -6.12
C LEU A 55 3.67 3.01 -7.40
N LYS A 56 4.93 3.24 -7.71
CA LYS A 56 5.44 3.56 -9.04
C LYS A 56 6.39 2.44 -9.45
N GLN A 57 6.05 1.77 -10.54
CA GLN A 57 6.73 0.55 -10.99
C GLN A 57 8.24 0.75 -11.14
N GLY A 58 9.01 -0.19 -10.59
CA GLY A 58 10.48 -0.20 -10.64
C GLY A 58 11.15 0.88 -9.80
N GLU A 59 10.39 1.79 -9.17
CA GLU A 59 10.96 2.93 -8.46
C GLU A 59 10.66 2.91 -6.96
N ILE A 60 9.38 2.80 -6.57
CA ILE A 60 9.02 3.04 -5.18
C ILE A 60 7.66 2.42 -4.80
N VAL A 61 7.62 1.81 -3.63
CA VAL A 61 6.39 1.44 -2.92
C VAL A 61 6.32 2.24 -1.63
N GLN A 62 5.26 2.97 -1.43
CA GLN A 62 4.98 3.69 -0.17
C GLN A 62 3.71 3.16 0.48
N VAL A 63 3.76 2.89 1.78
CA VAL A 63 2.60 2.61 2.63
C VAL A 63 2.52 3.69 3.70
N LEU A 64 1.40 4.41 3.70
CA LEU A 64 1.10 5.48 4.65
C LEU A 64 0.06 4.95 5.64
N PHE A 65 0.39 4.91 6.91
CA PHE A 65 -0.54 4.55 7.98
C PHE A 65 -1.23 5.80 8.53
N LEU A 66 -2.54 5.70 8.72
CA LEU A 66 -3.39 6.84 9.05
C LEU A 66 -4.05 6.65 10.42
N MET A 67 -4.12 7.72 11.18
CA MET A 67 -4.90 7.77 12.41
C MET A 67 -6.40 7.58 12.07
N PRO A 68 -7.12 6.72 12.80
CA PRO A 68 -8.48 6.31 12.42
C PRO A 68 -9.47 7.47 12.21
N ILE A 69 -9.48 8.48 13.06
CA ILE A 69 -10.46 9.58 13.01
C ILE A 69 -9.92 10.76 12.21
N LEU A 70 -8.74 11.23 12.53
CA LEU A 70 -8.14 12.44 11.93
C LEU A 70 -7.56 12.20 10.55
N ARG A 71 -7.37 10.96 10.16
CA ARG A 71 -6.74 10.54 8.89
C ARG A 71 -5.36 11.19 8.64
N SER A 72 -4.74 11.72 9.68
CA SER A 72 -3.36 12.19 9.62
C SER A 72 -2.39 11.01 9.52
N GLU A 73 -1.31 11.19 8.77
CA GLU A 73 -0.25 10.19 8.65
C GLU A 73 0.50 10.06 9.98
N VAL A 74 0.52 8.84 10.53
CA VAL A 74 1.23 8.52 11.78
C VAL A 74 2.52 7.78 11.55
N ALA A 75 2.60 7.00 10.48
CA ALA A 75 3.80 6.30 10.09
C ALA A 75 3.84 6.09 8.58
N ARG A 76 5.04 5.89 8.04
CA ARG A 76 5.27 5.57 6.63
C ARG A 76 6.31 4.50 6.49
N ILE A 77 6.06 3.59 5.57
CA ILE A 77 7.07 2.66 5.04
C ILE A 77 7.29 3.05 3.59
N GLU A 78 8.54 3.20 3.21
CA GLU A 78 8.94 3.43 1.83
C GLU A 78 10.00 2.40 1.46
N VAL A 79 9.80 1.74 0.34
CA VAL A 79 10.72 0.73 -0.20
C VAL A 79 11.07 1.12 -1.62
N THR A 80 12.36 1.20 -1.89
CA THR A 80 12.94 1.36 -3.22
C THR A 80 13.82 0.15 -3.54
N PRO A 81 14.31 -0.02 -4.76
CA PRO A 81 15.29 -1.07 -5.08
C PRO A 81 16.51 -1.07 -4.16
N GLU A 82 16.97 0.11 -3.70
CA GLU A 82 18.20 0.30 -2.91
C GLU A 82 17.95 0.39 -1.41
N ASN A 83 16.84 1.02 -1.00
CA ASN A 83 16.66 1.44 0.39
C ASN A 83 15.27 1.09 0.94
N ILE A 84 15.23 0.95 2.26
CA ILE A 84 14.01 0.88 3.04
C ILE A 84 14.03 2.05 4.03
N LEU A 85 12.95 2.83 4.05
CA LEU A 85 12.76 3.95 4.96
C LEU A 85 11.51 3.69 5.80
N LEU A 86 11.66 3.70 7.10
CA LEU A 86 10.56 3.66 8.08
C LEU A 86 10.50 5.01 8.76
N VAL A 87 9.33 5.65 8.81
CA VAL A 87 9.14 6.96 9.43
C VAL A 87 8.06 6.88 10.49
N ASP A 88 8.40 7.25 11.70
CA ASP A 88 7.47 7.54 12.80
C ASP A 88 7.18 9.05 12.79
N ARG A 89 5.98 9.43 12.36
CA ARG A 89 5.56 10.83 12.28
C ARG A 89 5.20 11.42 13.62
N ILE A 90 4.82 10.58 14.58
CA ILE A 90 4.39 11.03 15.92
C ILE A 90 5.61 11.48 16.72
N ASN A 91 6.68 10.66 16.73
CA ASN A 91 7.85 10.93 17.53
C ASN A 91 9.01 11.55 16.73
N HIS A 92 8.79 11.87 15.46
CA HIS A 92 9.79 12.45 14.56
C HIS A 92 11.07 11.60 14.49
N ARG A 93 10.92 10.28 14.34
CA ARG A 93 12.01 9.33 14.20
C ARG A 93 11.97 8.63 12.86
N TYR A 94 13.11 8.17 12.39
CA TYR A 94 13.17 7.36 11.19
C TYR A 94 14.30 6.35 11.22
N VAL A 95 14.11 5.29 10.46
CA VAL A 95 15.16 4.31 10.12
C VAL A 95 15.35 4.35 8.62
N ARG A 96 16.57 4.53 8.18
CA ARG A 96 16.96 4.33 6.77
C ARG A 96 18.00 3.23 6.73
N THR A 97 17.74 2.21 5.92
CA THR A 97 18.55 1.01 5.87
C THR A 97 18.52 0.42 4.46
N THR A 98 19.47 -0.44 4.16
CA THR A 98 19.56 -1.17 2.90
C THR A 98 19.14 -2.62 3.08
N LYS A 99 18.92 -3.32 1.97
CA LYS A 99 18.67 -4.77 1.99
C LYS A 99 19.86 -5.53 2.60
N GLU A 100 21.07 -5.09 2.31
CA GLU A 100 22.31 -5.69 2.80
C GLU A 100 22.43 -5.59 4.32
N GLU A 101 22.07 -4.46 4.90
CA GLU A 101 22.05 -4.27 6.35
C GLU A 101 20.96 -5.10 7.04
N LEU A 102 19.89 -5.41 6.31
CA LEU A 102 18.77 -6.23 6.81
C LEU A 102 18.89 -7.72 6.44
N LYS A 103 20.00 -8.17 5.83
CA LYS A 103 20.18 -9.53 5.32
C LYS A 103 19.89 -10.65 6.33
N ASP A 104 20.17 -10.39 7.61
CA ASP A 104 19.94 -11.36 8.69
C ASP A 104 18.51 -11.30 9.26
N ARG A 105 17.72 -10.32 8.85
CA ARG A 105 16.34 -10.09 9.29
C ARG A 105 15.31 -10.32 8.18
N LEU A 106 15.72 -10.14 6.93
CA LEU A 106 14.92 -10.41 5.75
C LEU A 106 15.24 -11.80 5.17
N PRO A 107 14.25 -12.50 4.62
CA PRO A 107 14.51 -13.75 3.91
C PRO A 107 15.46 -13.53 2.75
N ARG A 108 16.32 -14.52 2.44
CA ARG A 108 17.27 -14.44 1.31
C ARG A 108 16.59 -14.17 -0.03
N ARG A 109 15.34 -14.65 -0.20
CA ARG A 109 14.54 -14.47 -1.42
C ARG A 109 13.72 -13.18 -1.44
N TRP A 110 13.83 -12.32 -0.40
CA TRP A 110 13.16 -11.04 -0.41
C TRP A 110 13.85 -10.09 -1.39
N THR A 111 13.09 -9.51 -2.31
CA THR A 111 13.56 -8.51 -3.27
C THR A 111 12.47 -7.48 -3.49
N TYR A 112 12.85 -6.29 -3.97
CA TYR A 112 11.90 -5.25 -4.37
C TYR A 112 10.93 -5.77 -5.44
N ASN A 113 11.45 -6.45 -6.48
CA ASN A 113 10.61 -7.01 -7.54
C ASN A 113 9.59 -8.03 -6.98
N ARG A 114 9.99 -8.86 -6.01
CA ARG A 114 9.05 -9.79 -5.38
C ARG A 114 7.92 -9.08 -4.63
N LEU A 115 8.22 -7.95 -3.98
CA LEU A 115 7.20 -7.10 -3.35
C LEU A 115 6.24 -6.53 -4.41
N GLU A 116 6.77 -6.00 -5.52
CA GLU A 116 5.94 -5.52 -6.63
C GLU A 116 5.06 -6.62 -7.21
N ASP A 117 5.62 -7.81 -7.48
CA ASP A 117 4.87 -8.95 -8.02
C ASP A 117 3.68 -9.31 -7.12
N LEU A 118 3.87 -9.35 -5.79
CA LEU A 118 2.79 -9.62 -4.84
C LEU A 118 1.69 -8.55 -4.89
N ILE A 119 2.06 -7.28 -5.02
CA ILE A 119 1.12 -6.17 -5.11
C ILE A 119 0.34 -6.24 -6.44
N TYR A 120 1.02 -6.45 -7.56
CA TYR A 120 0.36 -6.58 -8.85
C TYR A 120 -0.53 -7.82 -8.93
N GLU A 121 -0.12 -8.93 -8.35
CA GLU A 121 -0.94 -10.14 -8.26
C GLU A 121 -2.21 -9.87 -7.45
N ALA A 122 -2.08 -9.15 -6.31
CA ALA A 122 -3.22 -8.74 -5.51
C ALA A 122 -4.13 -7.75 -6.25
N SER A 123 -3.65 -6.96 -7.20
CA SER A 123 -4.46 -5.99 -7.94
C SER A 123 -5.38 -6.63 -8.98
N LYS A 124 -5.09 -7.83 -9.44
CA LYS A 124 -5.93 -8.56 -10.42
C LYS A 124 -7.34 -8.82 -9.86
N PRO A 125 -8.39 -8.88 -10.69
CA PRO A 125 -9.75 -9.14 -10.22
C PRO A 125 -9.86 -10.36 -9.31
N ASP A 126 -9.25 -11.48 -9.71
CA ASP A 126 -9.25 -12.75 -8.99
C ASP A 126 -7.97 -12.94 -8.12
N GLY A 127 -7.16 -11.90 -7.99
CA GLY A 127 -5.91 -11.93 -7.24
C GLY A 127 -6.14 -12.04 -5.73
N LYS A 128 -5.21 -12.68 -5.04
CA LYS A 128 -5.23 -12.83 -3.60
C LYS A 128 -4.99 -11.49 -2.91
N LYS A 129 -6.02 -10.91 -2.29
CA LYS A 129 -5.97 -9.59 -1.64
C LYS A 129 -5.28 -9.58 -0.28
N SER A 130 -5.14 -10.74 0.35
CA SER A 130 -4.54 -10.88 1.67
C SER A 130 -3.19 -11.57 1.55
N ILE A 131 -2.14 -10.92 2.02
CA ILE A 131 -0.76 -11.38 2.02
C ILE A 131 -0.33 -11.58 3.47
N SER A 132 0.14 -12.78 3.81
CA SER A 132 0.62 -13.10 5.17
C SER A 132 2.07 -12.67 5.38
N GLY A 133 2.47 -12.48 6.63
CA GLY A 133 3.87 -12.25 6.97
C GLY A 133 4.78 -13.40 6.55
N GLU A 134 4.25 -14.64 6.47
CA GLU A 134 4.96 -15.79 5.94
C GLU A 134 5.28 -15.64 4.44
N GLU A 135 4.33 -15.14 3.65
CA GLU A 135 4.54 -14.89 2.20
C GLU A 135 5.57 -13.78 1.95
N PHE A 136 5.63 -12.80 2.86
CA PHE A 136 6.74 -11.84 2.91
C PHE A 136 8.02 -12.48 3.46
N GLY A 137 7.96 -13.68 4.00
CA GLY A 137 9.07 -14.41 4.62
C GLY A 137 9.50 -13.85 5.97
N LEU A 138 8.66 -13.09 6.64
CA LEU A 138 8.93 -12.48 7.93
C LEU A 138 8.60 -13.47 9.06
N ALA A 139 9.57 -14.30 9.45
CA ALA A 139 9.38 -15.36 10.44
C ALA A 139 8.79 -14.89 11.77
N LYS A 140 9.14 -13.68 12.23
CA LYS A 140 8.60 -13.09 13.46
C LYS A 140 7.18 -12.55 13.32
N LEU A 141 6.70 -12.35 12.09
CA LEU A 141 5.40 -11.76 11.75
C LEU A 141 4.53 -12.72 10.93
N GLN A 142 4.73 -14.04 11.05
CA GLN A 142 3.99 -15.04 10.25
C GLN A 142 2.48 -14.88 10.34
N LYS A 143 1.96 -14.54 11.54
CA LYS A 143 0.53 -14.33 11.78
C LYS A 143 0.02 -12.95 11.37
N ALA A 144 0.91 -12.02 11.04
CA ALA A 144 0.50 -10.72 10.52
C ALA A 144 -0.10 -10.85 9.12
N LYS A 145 -1.09 -10.04 8.83
CA LYS A 145 -1.78 -9.99 7.54
C LYS A 145 -1.73 -8.58 6.97
N VAL A 146 -1.51 -8.47 5.68
CA VAL A 146 -1.68 -7.25 4.91
C VAL A 146 -2.81 -7.48 3.92
N GLU A 147 -3.89 -6.73 4.05
CA GLU A 147 -5.02 -6.77 3.12
C GLU A 147 -5.00 -5.54 2.24
N LEU A 148 -5.08 -5.76 0.91
CA LEU A 148 -5.09 -4.71 -0.10
C LEU A 148 -6.47 -4.67 -0.78
N SER A 149 -7.05 -3.47 -0.91
CA SER A 149 -8.36 -3.28 -1.51
C SER A 149 -8.43 -1.96 -2.27
N ASP A 150 -9.53 -1.77 -3.03
CA ASP A 150 -9.83 -0.53 -3.75
C ASP A 150 -8.65 -0.07 -4.63
N PHE A 151 -8.14 -0.98 -5.44
CA PHE A 151 -7.06 -0.70 -6.37
C PHE A 151 -7.48 0.33 -7.43
N THR A 152 -6.61 1.30 -7.66
CA THR A 152 -6.75 2.29 -8.74
C THR A 152 -5.44 2.42 -9.50
N THR A 153 -5.54 2.59 -10.81
CA THR A 153 -4.41 2.87 -11.71
C THR A 153 -4.40 4.37 -12.07
N GLY A 154 -3.31 4.83 -12.63
CA GLY A 154 -3.10 6.22 -13.02
C GLY A 154 -2.15 6.96 -12.10
N GLU A 155 -1.66 8.11 -12.56
CA GLU A 155 -0.67 8.90 -11.84
C GLU A 155 -1.14 9.25 -10.44
N ASN A 156 -0.41 8.78 -9.43
CA ASN A 156 -0.77 8.95 -8.01
C ASN A 156 0.20 9.86 -7.25
N ASN A 157 1.04 10.61 -7.98
CA ASN A 157 1.99 11.59 -7.45
C ASN A 157 2.87 11.07 -6.29
N VAL A 158 3.26 9.78 -6.35
CA VAL A 158 4.19 9.22 -5.38
C VAL A 158 5.58 9.80 -5.60
N LYS A 159 6.20 10.29 -4.54
CA LYS A 159 7.56 10.86 -4.54
C LYS A 159 8.35 10.35 -3.35
N PRO A 160 9.69 10.23 -3.47
CA PRO A 160 10.54 9.90 -2.34
C PRO A 160 10.30 10.84 -1.16
N THR A 161 10.30 10.27 0.04
CA THR A 161 10.05 11.01 1.28
C THR A 161 11.23 11.91 1.62
N THR A 162 10.96 13.20 1.74
CA THR A 162 11.91 14.17 2.29
C THR A 162 11.61 14.38 3.77
N LEU A 163 12.62 14.26 4.60
CA LEU A 163 12.53 14.47 6.04
C LEU A 163 13.16 15.82 6.40
N SER A 164 12.54 16.57 7.29
CA SER A 164 13.10 17.81 7.83
C SER A 164 14.14 17.50 8.92
N SER A 165 14.93 18.51 9.32
CA SER A 165 15.93 18.40 10.39
C SER A 165 15.36 18.07 11.77
N ARG A 166 14.02 18.07 11.93
CA ARG A 166 13.37 17.65 13.18
C ARG A 166 13.36 16.14 13.39
N TYR A 167 13.60 15.37 12.32
CA TYR A 167 13.60 13.92 12.39
C TYR A 167 14.96 13.39 12.81
N GLU A 168 14.96 12.53 13.82
CA GLU A 168 16.14 11.83 14.33
C GLU A 168 16.23 10.43 13.69
N GLN A 169 17.43 10.11 13.21
CA GLN A 169 17.70 8.75 12.74
C GLN A 169 17.97 7.85 13.93
N VAL A 170 17.24 6.74 14.00
CA VAL A 170 17.39 5.73 15.05
C VAL A 170 17.67 4.37 14.42
N THR A 171 18.05 3.39 15.21
CA THR A 171 18.22 2.00 14.75
C THR A 171 16.86 1.32 14.59
N LEU A 172 16.81 0.26 13.78
CA LEU A 172 15.59 -0.55 13.63
C LEU A 172 15.14 -1.15 14.97
N ASP A 173 16.09 -1.57 15.81
CA ASP A 173 15.78 -2.16 17.11
C ASP A 173 15.13 -1.15 18.06
N GLU A 174 15.65 0.08 18.11
CA GLU A 174 15.06 1.16 18.90
C GLU A 174 13.64 1.49 18.42
N LEU A 175 13.43 1.57 17.11
CA LEU A 175 12.09 1.83 16.56
C LEU A 175 11.12 0.69 16.89
N LEU A 176 11.55 -0.57 16.76
CA LEU A 176 10.72 -1.73 17.07
C LEU A 176 10.42 -1.85 18.56
N GLN A 177 11.41 -1.60 19.45
CA GLN A 177 11.18 -1.59 20.89
C GLN A 177 10.14 -0.56 21.29
N PHE A 178 10.20 0.62 20.71
CA PHE A 178 9.23 1.68 20.96
C PHE A 178 7.81 1.24 20.51
N LEU A 179 7.66 0.70 19.29
CA LEU A 179 6.36 0.24 18.78
C LEU A 179 5.75 -0.91 19.60
N LEU A 180 6.59 -1.72 20.24
CA LEU A 180 6.13 -2.84 21.08
C LEU A 180 5.85 -2.41 22.53
N SER A 181 6.22 -1.19 22.92
CA SER A 181 5.98 -0.63 24.27
C SER A 181 4.68 0.19 24.35
N LEU A 182 4.01 0.42 23.22
CA LEU A 182 2.70 1.10 23.11
C LEU A 182 1.57 0.11 23.35
#